data_8ca4ecbe5a715427fb8561abc9602436
#
_entry.id   8ca4ecbe5a715427fb8561abc9602436
#
_cell.length_a   1.000
_cell.length_b   1.000
_cell.length_c   1.000
_cell.angle_alpha   90.00
_cell.angle_beta   90.00
_cell.angle_gamma   90.00
#
_symmetry.space_group_name_H-M   'P 1'
#
loop_
_entity.id
_entity.type
_entity.pdbx_description
1 polymer ?
#
loop_
_entity_poly.entity_id
_entity_poly.type
_entity_poly.pdbx_seq_one_letter_code
_entity_poly.pdbx_strand_id
1 'polypeptide(L)'
;MSALPRVLILPGWLNSGPEHWQSRWETLHGFERVEQADWLWPRRGDWMARLDEVLLADDRPAVLAAHSLGCLLVAAWAAHSQHTSRVTGALLVAPPDVERDDLAPQLWSWRPIPRRPLPFAGRVVYSLDDPYCTAERALDMAASWCAPASCAGNAGHLNGDSGLGEWPEGVVWLRVLGAALP
;
A
#
# COMPACT_ATOMS: atom_id res chain seq x y z
N MET A 1 -2.54 -23.42 17.04
CA MET A 1 -3.14 -22.07 17.00
C MET A 1 -2.41 -21.28 15.93
N SER A 2 -3.09 -20.74 14.93
CA SER A 2 -2.48 -19.91 13.88
C SER A 2 -1.93 -18.64 14.54
N ALA A 3 -0.68 -18.27 14.24
CA ALA A 3 -0.08 -17.04 14.73
C ALA A 3 -0.87 -15.83 14.20
N LEU A 4 -1.03 -14.79 15.02
CA LEU A 4 -1.73 -13.57 14.64
C LEU A 4 -0.97 -12.85 13.51
N PRO A 5 -1.66 -12.32 12.48
CA PRO A 5 -1.03 -11.58 11.41
C PRO A 5 -0.28 -10.34 11.92
N ARG A 6 0.93 -10.10 11.39
CA ARG A 6 1.67 -8.85 11.57
C ARG A 6 1.22 -7.81 10.54
N VAL A 7 1.45 -6.55 10.81
CA VAL A 7 1.19 -5.47 9.85
C VAL A 7 2.51 -4.97 9.27
N LEU A 8 2.61 -4.97 7.95
CA LEU A 8 3.73 -4.41 7.20
C LEU A 8 3.35 -3.07 6.58
N ILE A 9 4.10 -2.04 6.88
CA ILE A 9 3.97 -0.70 6.31
C ILE A 9 4.75 -0.64 4.99
N LEU A 10 4.07 -0.27 3.92
CA LEU A 10 4.62 -0.13 2.57
C LEU A 10 4.51 1.33 2.12
N PRO A 11 5.53 2.17 2.37
CA PRO A 11 5.54 3.55 1.91
C PRO A 11 5.58 3.68 0.40
N GLY A 12 5.29 4.90 -0.09
CA GLY A 12 5.43 5.26 -1.49
C GLY A 12 6.80 5.83 -1.85
N TRP A 13 6.86 6.48 -3.01
CA TRP A 13 8.03 7.21 -3.49
C TRP A 13 8.46 8.25 -2.45
N LEU A 14 9.77 8.36 -2.22
CA LEU A 14 10.40 9.26 -1.24
C LEU A 14 10.12 8.91 0.23
N ASN A 15 9.57 7.71 0.50
CA ASN A 15 9.26 7.24 1.86
C ASN A 15 8.15 8.05 2.55
N SER A 16 7.86 7.75 3.81
CA SER A 16 6.86 8.43 4.64
C SER A 16 7.53 9.13 5.81
N GLY A 17 7.37 10.46 5.88
CA GLY A 17 7.93 11.28 6.96
C GLY A 17 7.17 11.11 8.29
N PRO A 18 7.62 11.80 9.37
CA PRO A 18 7.11 11.62 10.73
C PRO A 18 5.63 12.00 10.89
N GLU A 19 5.13 12.95 10.09
CA GLU A 19 3.73 13.38 10.15
C GLU A 19 2.77 12.45 9.37
N HIS A 20 3.31 11.50 8.62
CA HIS A 20 2.54 10.55 7.86
C HIS A 20 1.88 9.51 8.78
N TRP A 21 0.62 9.13 8.51
CA TRP A 21 -0.11 8.13 9.28
C TRP A 21 0.65 6.79 9.39
N GLN A 22 1.37 6.38 8.36
CA GLN A 22 2.20 5.18 8.39
C GLN A 22 3.28 5.24 9.47
N SER A 23 4.01 6.34 9.56
CA SER A 23 5.05 6.54 10.60
C SER A 23 4.47 6.64 11.99
N ARG A 24 3.29 7.25 12.12
CA ARG A 24 2.57 7.28 13.40
C ARG A 24 2.12 5.90 13.84
N TRP A 25 1.65 5.06 12.91
CA TRP A 25 1.26 3.69 13.19
C TRP A 25 2.42 2.79 13.64
N GLU A 26 3.63 3.00 13.11
CA GLU A 26 4.84 2.31 13.62
C GLU A 26 5.06 2.63 15.10
N THR A 27 4.97 3.90 15.47
CA THR A 27 5.17 4.35 16.86
C THR A 27 4.05 3.86 17.78
N LEU A 28 2.78 3.95 17.35
CA LEU A 28 1.62 3.65 18.18
C LEU A 28 1.35 2.15 18.33
N HIS A 29 1.57 1.38 17.27
CA HIS A 29 1.16 -0.01 17.18
C HIS A 29 2.32 -0.99 17.02
N GLY A 30 3.55 -0.50 16.86
CA GLY A 30 4.73 -1.34 16.62
C GLY A 30 4.69 -2.05 15.27
N PHE A 31 4.02 -1.46 14.25
CA PHE A 31 4.00 -2.02 12.91
C PHE A 31 5.38 -1.91 12.26
N GLU A 32 5.69 -2.86 11.37
CA GLU A 32 7.00 -2.99 10.75
C GLU A 32 7.01 -2.33 9.36
N ARG A 33 7.93 -1.40 9.14
CA ARG A 33 8.15 -0.82 7.80
C ARG A 33 8.99 -1.75 6.95
N VAL A 34 8.57 -1.96 5.72
CA VAL A 34 9.40 -2.58 4.69
C VAL A 34 10.35 -1.51 4.15
N GLU A 35 11.59 -1.52 4.65
CA GLU A 35 12.63 -0.60 4.21
C GLU A 35 13.11 -0.97 2.81
N GLN A 36 13.24 0.03 1.93
CA GLN A 36 13.74 -0.11 0.57
C GLN A 36 15.18 0.41 0.45
N ALA A 37 15.96 -0.19 -0.44
CA ALA A 37 17.35 0.22 -0.66
C ALA A 37 17.46 1.60 -1.32
N ASP A 38 16.49 1.98 -2.15
CA ASP A 38 16.45 3.27 -2.85
C ASP A 38 15.03 3.83 -2.88
N TRP A 39 14.84 4.95 -2.19
CA TRP A 39 13.58 5.69 -2.15
C TRP A 39 13.48 6.76 -3.24
N LEU A 40 14.63 7.19 -3.80
CA LEU A 40 14.70 8.26 -4.80
C LEU A 40 14.49 7.73 -6.21
N TRP A 41 15.05 6.55 -6.49
CA TRP A 41 14.92 5.87 -7.78
C TRP A 41 14.35 4.46 -7.60
N PRO A 42 13.06 4.35 -7.26
CA PRO A 42 12.43 3.09 -6.87
C PRO A 42 12.27 2.18 -8.09
N ARG A 43 12.96 1.06 -8.11
CA ARG A 43 12.80 0.04 -9.14
C ARG A 43 11.79 -1.00 -8.70
N ARG A 44 10.75 -1.22 -9.52
CA ARG A 44 9.66 -2.16 -9.19
C ARG A 44 10.18 -3.55 -8.82
N GLY A 45 11.11 -4.11 -9.58
CA GLY A 45 11.66 -5.45 -9.32
C GLY A 45 12.40 -5.54 -7.98
N ASP A 46 13.20 -4.53 -7.64
CA ASP A 46 13.95 -4.50 -6.38
C ASP A 46 13.01 -4.41 -5.18
N TRP A 47 11.96 -3.57 -5.27
CA TRP A 47 10.95 -3.45 -4.23
C TRP A 47 10.13 -4.73 -4.06
N MET A 48 9.80 -5.42 -5.14
CA MET A 48 9.11 -6.72 -5.10
C MET A 48 9.98 -7.79 -4.42
N ALA A 49 11.27 -7.87 -4.77
CA ALA A 49 12.21 -8.80 -4.15
C ALA A 49 12.35 -8.51 -2.65
N ARG A 50 12.43 -7.24 -2.28
CA ARG A 50 12.51 -6.84 -0.87
C ARG A 50 11.26 -7.22 -0.08
N LEU A 51 10.07 -7.09 -0.66
CA LEU A 51 8.83 -7.53 -0.01
C LEU A 51 8.81 -9.05 0.20
N ASP A 52 9.26 -9.83 -0.79
CA ASP A 52 9.42 -11.28 -0.64
C ASP A 52 10.39 -11.64 0.51
N GLU A 53 11.54 -10.98 0.58
CA GLU A 53 12.52 -11.20 1.66
C GLU A 53 11.90 -10.97 3.04
N VAL A 54 11.20 -9.85 3.24
CA VAL A 54 10.57 -9.51 4.52
C VAL A 54 9.46 -10.50 4.86
N LEU A 55 8.65 -10.89 3.89
CA LEU A 55 7.57 -11.86 4.11
C LEU A 55 8.09 -13.26 4.44
N LEU A 56 9.22 -13.67 3.87
CA LEU A 56 9.81 -14.98 4.11
C LEU A 56 10.68 -15.05 5.36
N ALA A 57 11.11 -13.92 5.89
CA ALA A 57 11.91 -13.85 7.13
C ALA A 57 11.12 -14.20 8.40
N ASP A 58 9.77 -14.19 8.34
CA ASP A 58 8.88 -14.46 9.47
C ASP A 58 7.71 -15.33 8.99
N ASP A 59 7.43 -16.43 9.68
CA ASP A 59 6.37 -17.38 9.30
C ASP A 59 4.94 -16.86 9.58
N ARG A 60 4.80 -15.78 10.35
CA ARG A 60 3.49 -15.16 10.59
C ARG A 60 2.91 -14.59 9.30
N PRO A 61 1.61 -14.77 9.04
CA PRO A 61 0.96 -14.08 7.93
C PRO A 61 1.02 -12.56 8.13
N ALA A 62 0.87 -11.80 7.05
CA ALA A 62 0.91 -10.34 7.08
C ALA A 62 -0.36 -9.71 6.52
N VAL A 63 -0.73 -8.54 7.07
CA VAL A 63 -1.62 -7.56 6.45
C VAL A 63 -0.75 -6.39 5.98
N LEU A 64 -0.96 -5.97 4.73
CA LEU A 64 -0.17 -4.89 4.13
C LEU A 64 -0.89 -3.55 4.27
N ALA A 65 -0.20 -2.53 4.79
CA ALA A 65 -0.69 -1.16 4.87
C ALA A 65 0.11 -0.28 3.90
N ALA A 66 -0.37 -0.20 2.66
CA ALA A 66 0.32 0.44 1.56
C ALA A 66 -0.19 1.86 1.29
N HIS A 67 0.73 2.76 0.94
CA HIS A 67 0.44 4.11 0.50
C HIS A 67 1.09 4.39 -0.85
N SER A 68 0.36 5.08 -1.73
CA SER A 68 0.90 5.59 -2.99
C SER A 68 1.56 4.47 -3.82
N LEU A 69 2.84 4.61 -4.19
CA LEU A 69 3.59 3.61 -4.94
C LEU A 69 3.61 2.24 -4.25
N GLY A 70 3.49 2.20 -2.92
CA GLY A 70 3.33 0.96 -2.16
C GLY A 70 2.11 0.14 -2.57
N CYS A 71 1.03 0.79 -3.04
CA CYS A 71 -0.16 0.11 -3.57
C CYS A 71 0.18 -0.65 -4.87
N LEU A 72 0.97 -0.03 -5.74
CA LEU A 72 1.42 -0.66 -6.99
C LEU A 72 2.45 -1.77 -6.71
N LEU A 73 3.25 -1.64 -5.64
CA LEU A 73 4.09 -2.74 -5.16
C LEU A 73 3.24 -3.95 -4.81
N VAL A 74 2.16 -3.78 -4.05
CA VAL A 74 1.25 -4.88 -3.69
C VAL A 74 0.69 -5.54 -4.95
N ALA A 75 0.16 -4.76 -5.90
CA ALA A 75 -0.43 -5.28 -7.12
C ALA A 75 0.60 -6.02 -8.00
N ALA A 76 1.80 -5.46 -8.16
CA ALA A 76 2.88 -6.06 -8.95
C ALA A 76 3.42 -7.34 -8.29
N TRP A 77 3.65 -7.31 -6.99
CA TRP A 77 4.11 -8.46 -6.23
C TRP A 77 3.07 -9.59 -6.26
N ALA A 78 1.79 -9.29 -6.01
CA ALA A 78 0.72 -10.28 -6.04
C ALA A 78 0.55 -10.95 -7.42
N ALA A 79 0.86 -10.22 -8.51
CA ALA A 79 0.77 -10.74 -9.87
C ALA A 79 1.92 -11.72 -10.24
N HIS A 80 3.05 -11.70 -9.52
CA HIS A 80 4.26 -12.43 -9.91
C HIS A 80 4.80 -13.37 -8.82
N SER A 81 4.56 -13.08 -7.54
CA SER A 81 5.11 -13.87 -6.44
C SER A 81 4.43 -15.24 -6.30
N GLN A 82 5.21 -16.24 -5.89
CA GLN A 82 4.72 -17.56 -5.49
C GLN A 82 4.33 -17.60 -4.00
N HIS A 83 4.53 -16.51 -3.26
CA HIS A 83 4.38 -16.44 -1.81
C HIS A 83 3.16 -15.64 -1.36
N THR A 84 2.17 -15.46 -2.24
CA THR A 84 0.97 -14.66 -1.97
C THR A 84 0.14 -15.16 -0.77
N SER A 85 0.25 -16.44 -0.43
CA SER A 85 -0.38 -17.03 0.76
C SER A 85 0.16 -16.49 2.09
N ARG A 86 1.30 -15.77 2.08
CA ARG A 86 1.86 -15.08 3.25
C ARG A 86 1.07 -13.81 3.61
N VAL A 87 0.20 -13.33 2.71
CA VAL A 87 -0.59 -12.11 2.91
C VAL A 87 -2.06 -12.47 3.06
N THR A 88 -2.70 -11.98 4.11
CA THR A 88 -4.12 -12.20 4.39
C THR A 88 -5.00 -11.03 3.93
N GLY A 89 -4.43 -9.84 3.79
CA GLY A 89 -5.16 -8.67 3.32
C GLY A 89 -4.26 -7.47 3.04
N ALA A 90 -4.79 -6.50 2.32
CA ALA A 90 -4.07 -5.25 2.00
C ALA A 90 -4.99 -4.03 2.04
N LEU A 91 -4.58 -2.99 2.78
CA LEU A 91 -5.12 -1.65 2.73
C LEU A 91 -4.28 -0.84 1.73
N LEU A 92 -4.91 -0.35 0.67
CA LEU A 92 -4.29 0.31 -0.48
C LEU A 92 -4.73 1.77 -0.51
N VAL A 93 -3.90 2.68 0.01
CA VAL A 93 -4.26 4.09 0.23
C VAL A 93 -3.63 4.97 -0.85
N ALA A 94 -4.46 5.73 -1.55
CA ALA A 94 -4.06 6.68 -2.59
C ALA A 94 -3.14 6.07 -3.68
N PRO A 95 -3.57 5.02 -4.40
CA PRO A 95 -2.77 4.45 -5.48
C PRO A 95 -2.55 5.51 -6.57
N PRO A 96 -1.28 5.73 -7.02
CA PRO A 96 -0.99 6.74 -8.02
C PRO A 96 -1.25 6.22 -9.44
N ASP A 97 -1.59 7.13 -10.37
CA ASP A 97 -1.62 6.83 -11.79
C ASP A 97 -0.23 7.02 -12.42
N VAL A 98 0.54 5.94 -12.51
CA VAL A 98 1.86 5.96 -13.16
C VAL A 98 1.79 5.85 -14.69
N GLU A 99 0.60 5.75 -15.27
CA GLU A 99 0.39 5.69 -16.73
C GLU A 99 0.13 7.06 -17.36
N ARG A 100 0.10 8.13 -16.56
CA ARG A 100 -0.06 9.52 -17.01
C ARG A 100 1.18 10.00 -17.77
N ASP A 101 1.00 10.93 -18.74
CA ASP A 101 2.06 11.37 -19.64
C ASP A 101 3.18 12.15 -18.93
N ASP A 102 2.85 12.88 -17.87
CA ASP A 102 3.78 13.72 -17.10
C ASP A 102 4.49 12.98 -15.97
N LEU A 103 4.55 11.65 -16.01
CA LEU A 103 5.19 10.85 -15.01
C LEU A 103 6.70 11.09 -14.95
N ALA A 104 7.23 11.27 -13.73
CA ALA A 104 8.67 11.40 -13.49
C ALA A 104 9.43 10.15 -14.00
N PRO A 105 10.61 10.33 -14.66
CA PRO A 105 11.38 9.22 -15.22
C PRO A 105 11.75 8.13 -14.20
N GLN A 106 11.94 8.52 -12.93
CA GLN A 106 12.25 7.61 -11.83
C GLN A 106 11.17 6.53 -11.63
N LEU A 107 9.93 6.80 -12.04
CA LEU A 107 8.79 5.91 -11.84
C LEU A 107 8.45 5.06 -13.07
N TRP A 108 9.16 5.17 -14.17
CA TRP A 108 8.83 4.45 -15.41
C TRP A 108 8.86 2.92 -15.27
N SER A 109 9.68 2.37 -14.38
CA SER A 109 9.71 0.92 -14.14
C SER A 109 8.40 0.37 -13.57
N TRP A 110 7.51 1.25 -13.09
CA TRP A 110 6.21 0.87 -12.51
C TRP A 110 5.10 0.69 -13.55
N ARG A 111 5.36 1.05 -14.81
CA ARG A 111 4.46 0.79 -15.95
C ARG A 111 4.62 -0.62 -16.51
N PRO A 112 3.53 -1.23 -17.01
CA PRO A 112 2.14 -0.85 -16.79
C PRO A 112 1.66 -1.20 -15.39
N ILE A 113 0.56 -0.57 -14.94
CA ILE A 113 -0.11 -0.94 -13.68
C ILE A 113 -0.71 -2.34 -13.82
N PRO A 114 -0.37 -3.31 -12.95
CA PRO A 114 -0.96 -4.64 -13.00
C PRO A 114 -2.48 -4.60 -12.73
N ARG A 115 -3.25 -5.20 -13.62
CA ARG A 115 -4.71 -5.21 -13.62
C ARG A 115 -5.23 -6.64 -13.41
N ARG A 116 -4.88 -7.23 -12.27
CA ARG A 116 -5.31 -8.60 -11.89
C ARG A 116 -5.98 -8.58 -10.53
N PRO A 117 -7.03 -9.41 -10.30
CA PRO A 117 -7.58 -9.59 -8.96
C PRO A 117 -6.48 -9.95 -7.95
N LEU A 118 -6.52 -9.31 -6.78
CA LEU A 118 -5.64 -9.68 -5.68
C LEU A 118 -6.05 -11.07 -5.15
N PRO A 119 -5.09 -11.94 -4.81
CA PRO A 119 -5.39 -13.28 -4.28
C PRO A 119 -5.77 -13.27 -2.79
N PHE A 120 -5.93 -12.10 -2.19
CA PHE A 120 -6.32 -11.86 -0.80
C PHE A 120 -7.27 -10.67 -0.71
N ALA A 121 -7.91 -10.49 0.44
CA ALA A 121 -8.81 -9.36 0.66
C ALA A 121 -8.07 -8.02 0.51
N GLY A 122 -8.65 -7.09 -0.22
CA GLY A 122 -8.12 -5.73 -0.40
C GLY A 122 -9.14 -4.66 -0.11
N ARG A 123 -8.69 -3.44 0.19
CA ARG A 123 -9.51 -2.24 0.23
C ARG A 123 -8.71 -1.07 -0.33
N VAL A 124 -9.27 -0.37 -1.30
CA VAL A 124 -8.70 0.87 -1.83
C VAL A 124 -9.33 2.06 -1.11
N VAL A 125 -8.50 3.00 -0.67
CA VAL A 125 -8.96 4.30 -0.14
C VAL A 125 -8.44 5.39 -1.07
N TYR A 126 -9.34 6.23 -1.58
CA TYR A 126 -8.99 7.28 -2.54
C TYR A 126 -9.57 8.63 -2.12
N SER A 127 -9.02 9.71 -2.65
CA SER A 127 -9.45 11.09 -2.45
C SER A 127 -9.97 11.69 -3.76
N LEU A 128 -10.87 12.66 -3.67
CA LEU A 128 -11.46 13.34 -4.83
C LEU A 128 -10.53 14.40 -5.45
N ASP A 129 -9.55 14.87 -4.68
CA ASP A 129 -8.61 15.93 -5.06
C ASP A 129 -7.15 15.48 -5.01
N ASP A 130 -6.90 14.17 -5.15
CA ASP A 130 -5.54 13.64 -5.21
C ASP A 130 -4.83 14.13 -6.48
N PRO A 131 -3.67 14.85 -6.36
CA PRO A 131 -2.96 15.37 -7.53
C PRO A 131 -2.27 14.28 -8.38
N TYR A 132 -2.15 13.06 -7.86
CA TYR A 132 -1.43 11.96 -8.54
C TYR A 132 -2.35 10.92 -9.17
N CYS A 133 -3.67 10.97 -8.88
CA CYS A 133 -4.62 10.01 -9.41
C CYS A 133 -6.03 10.57 -9.37
N THR A 134 -6.74 10.56 -10.49
CA THR A 134 -8.16 10.91 -10.47
C THR A 134 -9.00 9.86 -9.77
N ALA A 135 -10.16 10.24 -9.22
CA ALA A 135 -11.09 9.30 -8.59
C ALA A 135 -11.50 8.17 -9.55
N GLU A 136 -11.72 8.49 -10.84
CA GLU A 136 -12.06 7.52 -11.88
C GLU A 136 -10.96 6.46 -12.03
N ARG A 137 -9.69 6.89 -12.09
CA ARG A 137 -8.54 5.99 -12.21
C ARG A 137 -8.36 5.12 -10.98
N ALA A 138 -8.55 5.69 -9.79
CA ALA A 138 -8.49 4.93 -8.54
C ALA A 138 -9.58 3.85 -8.47
N LEU A 139 -10.81 4.18 -8.89
CA LEU A 139 -11.92 3.22 -8.96
C LEU A 139 -11.69 2.13 -10.02
N ASP A 140 -11.10 2.46 -11.17
CA ASP A 140 -10.73 1.50 -12.20
C ASP A 140 -9.65 0.51 -11.69
N MET A 141 -8.63 0.99 -10.98
CA MET A 141 -7.66 0.11 -10.31
C MET A 141 -8.32 -0.77 -9.25
N ALA A 142 -9.16 -0.20 -8.39
CA ALA A 142 -9.88 -0.94 -7.37
C ALA A 142 -10.74 -2.08 -7.96
N ALA A 143 -11.46 -1.79 -9.05
CA ALA A 143 -12.26 -2.78 -9.76
C ALA A 143 -11.39 -3.91 -10.35
N SER A 144 -10.26 -3.58 -10.99
CA SER A 144 -9.35 -4.58 -11.56
C SER A 144 -8.68 -5.45 -10.51
N TRP A 145 -8.48 -4.93 -9.31
CA TRP A 145 -7.93 -5.67 -8.15
C TRP A 145 -8.98 -6.43 -7.35
N CYS A 146 -10.28 -6.31 -7.71
CA CYS A 146 -11.42 -6.83 -6.94
C CYS A 146 -11.42 -6.35 -5.48
N ALA A 147 -10.96 -5.11 -5.24
CA ALA A 147 -10.89 -4.49 -3.93
C ALA A 147 -12.00 -3.43 -3.77
N PRO A 148 -12.89 -3.53 -2.77
CA PRO A 148 -13.85 -2.48 -2.47
C PRO A 148 -13.14 -1.13 -2.28
N ALA A 149 -13.76 -0.05 -2.80
CA ALA A 149 -13.22 1.30 -2.70
C ALA A 149 -13.98 2.14 -1.68
N SER A 150 -13.25 2.97 -0.94
CA SER A 150 -13.78 3.95 0.03
C SER A 150 -13.26 5.34 -0.33
N CYS A 151 -14.17 6.32 -0.42
CA CYS A 151 -13.83 7.71 -0.68
C CYS A 151 -13.53 8.44 0.64
N ALA A 152 -12.37 9.07 0.72
CA ALA A 152 -11.97 9.92 1.85
C ALA A 152 -12.38 11.40 1.70
N GLY A 153 -13.18 11.73 0.68
CA GLY A 153 -13.52 13.12 0.36
C GLY A 153 -12.34 13.86 -0.27
N ASN A 154 -12.22 15.16 0.02
CA ASN A 154 -11.11 15.99 -0.43
C ASN A 154 -9.98 15.95 0.62
N ALA A 155 -9.12 14.95 0.53
CA ALA A 155 -8.06 14.68 1.49
C ALA A 155 -6.65 14.67 0.85
N GLY A 156 -6.50 15.27 -0.33
CA GLY A 156 -5.25 15.32 -1.07
C GLY A 156 -4.71 13.92 -1.36
N HIS A 157 -3.41 13.73 -1.21
CA HIS A 157 -2.77 12.42 -1.46
C HIS A 157 -2.78 11.47 -0.24
N LEU A 158 -3.61 11.75 0.77
CA LEU A 158 -3.70 10.94 1.99
C LEU A 158 -2.32 10.69 2.64
N ASN A 159 -1.46 11.69 2.60
CA ASN A 159 -0.09 11.69 3.13
C ASN A 159 0.05 12.54 4.41
N GLY A 160 1.28 12.91 4.79
CA GLY A 160 1.55 13.75 5.96
C GLY A 160 0.87 15.13 5.90
N ASP A 161 0.76 15.72 4.71
CA ASP A 161 0.14 17.04 4.51
C ASP A 161 -1.40 16.98 4.59
N SER A 162 -1.99 15.79 4.52
CA SER A 162 -3.45 15.60 4.59
C SER A 162 -4.03 15.76 6.01
N GLY A 163 -3.19 15.84 7.03
CA GLY A 163 -3.62 16.05 8.41
C GLY A 163 -4.41 14.89 9.03
N LEU A 164 -4.22 13.66 8.55
CA LEU A 164 -4.94 12.48 9.06
C LEU A 164 -4.55 12.08 10.49
N GLY A 165 -3.38 12.54 10.96
CA GLY A 165 -2.89 12.20 12.30
C GLY A 165 -2.70 10.69 12.47
N GLU A 166 -3.28 10.14 13.54
CA GLU A 166 -3.24 8.70 13.85
C GLU A 166 -4.19 7.86 12.99
N TRP A 167 -5.10 8.50 12.29
CA TRP A 167 -6.07 7.92 11.38
C TRP A 167 -6.77 6.65 11.89
N PRO A 168 -7.57 6.74 12.95
CA PRO A 168 -8.22 5.58 13.57
C PRO A 168 -9.16 4.83 12.62
N GLU A 169 -9.75 5.51 11.64
CA GLU A 169 -10.60 4.90 10.62
C GLU A 169 -9.80 3.90 9.75
N GLY A 170 -8.60 4.26 9.35
CA GLY A 170 -7.70 3.36 8.62
C GLY A 170 -7.33 2.12 9.44
N VAL A 171 -7.14 2.28 10.74
CA VAL A 171 -6.88 1.18 11.68
C VAL A 171 -8.08 0.22 11.75
N VAL A 172 -9.30 0.73 11.72
CA VAL A 172 -10.52 -0.11 11.69
C VAL A 172 -10.53 -0.96 10.41
N TRP A 173 -10.17 -0.40 9.27
CA TRP A 173 -10.08 -1.18 8.03
C TRP A 173 -9.01 -2.28 8.07
N LEU A 174 -7.85 -2.02 8.70
CA LEU A 174 -6.84 -3.06 8.89
C LEU A 174 -7.37 -4.24 9.71
N ARG A 175 -8.18 -3.96 10.75
CA ARG A 175 -8.82 -5.03 11.54
C ARG A 175 -9.76 -5.88 10.69
N VAL A 176 -10.56 -5.24 9.85
CA VAL A 176 -11.47 -5.95 8.92
C VAL A 176 -10.69 -6.82 7.93
N LEU A 177 -9.50 -6.39 7.54
CA LEU A 177 -8.59 -7.13 6.65
C LEU A 177 -7.78 -8.23 7.37
N GLY A 178 -8.02 -8.43 8.67
CA GLY A 178 -7.43 -9.51 9.45
C GLY A 178 -6.23 -9.13 10.30
N ALA A 179 -5.90 -7.82 10.44
CA ALA A 179 -4.84 -7.39 11.33
C ALA A 179 -5.21 -7.67 12.79
N ALA A 180 -4.31 -8.35 13.51
CA ALA A 180 -4.35 -8.37 14.96
C ALA A 180 -3.75 -7.06 15.46
N LEU A 181 -4.54 -6.30 16.16
CA LEU A 181 -4.11 -5.04 16.77
C LEU A 181 -4.09 -5.21 18.28
N PRO A 182 -3.11 -4.61 18.97
CA PRO A 182 -3.06 -4.64 20.43
C PRO A 182 -4.25 -3.95 21.06
#